data_edd14d9a25054aaf7104d2c667585e15
#
_entry.id   edd14d9a25054aaf7104d2c667585e15
#
_cell.length_a   1.000
_cell.length_b   1.000
_cell.length_c   1.000
_cell.angle_alpha   90.00
_cell.angle_beta   90.00
_cell.angle_gamma   90.00
#
_symmetry.space_group_name_H-M   'P 1'
#
loop_
_entity.id
_entity.type
_entity.pdbx_description
1 polymer ?
#
loop_
_entity_poly.entity_id
_entity_poly.type
_entity_poly.pdbx_seq_one_letter_code
_entity_poly.pdbx_strand_id
1 'polypeptide(L)'
;MANLKEIRNRITSVSSTMQITSAMKMVSAAKLKKAQDAITAMRPYAEKLTELLQNLSASLDGDVGGEFTTQREVKKVLIVAITSNRGLCGAFNTNVIKEAKNRSEYYAGKQVDIFAIGKKGNDILSKTLTVIDNQSSVFDHLTFDNVAAIAETLTQKFVSGEYDRIELVYNQFKNAATQIVQTEQFLPLAPIQSDKPVSTGDYIFEPAKDEIVLTLIPKALKTQLYKGIRDSFASEHGARMTAMHKATDNATDLRDQLKLTYNKARQAAITNEILEIVGGAEALKG
;
A
#
# COMPACT_ATOMS: atom_id res chain seq x y z
N MET A 1 -17.39 36.84 -22.28
CA MET A 1 -18.02 36.76 -20.93
C MET A 1 -18.21 35.28 -20.57
N ALA A 2 -17.87 34.86 -19.35
CA ALA A 2 -18.12 33.44 -18.95
C ALA A 2 -19.63 33.20 -18.96
N ASN A 3 -20.05 32.15 -19.65
CA ASN A 3 -21.46 31.80 -19.78
C ASN A 3 -21.99 31.35 -18.40
N LEU A 4 -23.00 32.08 -17.86
CA LEU A 4 -23.63 31.74 -16.56
C LEU A 4 -24.06 30.28 -16.45
N LYS A 5 -24.49 29.68 -17.55
CA LYS A 5 -24.86 28.27 -17.64
C LYS A 5 -23.63 27.36 -17.41
N GLU A 6 -22.49 27.72 -17.95
CA GLU A 6 -21.23 26.96 -17.77
C GLU A 6 -20.77 27.02 -16.32
N ILE A 7 -20.77 28.19 -15.68
CA ILE A 7 -20.39 28.33 -14.26
C ILE A 7 -21.34 27.52 -13.38
N ARG A 8 -22.65 27.55 -13.64
CA ARG A 8 -23.63 26.73 -12.90
C ARG A 8 -23.34 25.23 -13.05
N ASN A 9 -23.04 24.77 -14.26
CA ASN A 9 -22.69 23.37 -14.50
C ASN A 9 -21.40 22.97 -13.74
N ARG A 10 -20.40 23.85 -13.70
CA ARG A 10 -19.18 23.63 -12.92
C ARG A 10 -19.47 23.54 -11.42
N ILE A 11 -20.32 24.41 -10.87
CA ILE A 11 -20.75 24.35 -9.47
C ILE A 11 -21.40 23.01 -9.16
N THR A 12 -22.28 22.54 -10.01
CA THR A 12 -22.94 21.24 -9.85
C THR A 12 -21.92 20.09 -9.87
N SER A 13 -21.02 20.06 -10.84
CA SER A 13 -19.99 19.02 -10.96
C SER A 13 -19.05 18.98 -9.75
N VAL A 14 -18.60 20.16 -9.29
CA VAL A 14 -17.73 20.27 -8.10
C VAL A 14 -18.48 19.83 -6.83
N SER A 15 -19.77 20.19 -6.70
CA SER A 15 -20.61 19.75 -5.59
C SER A 15 -20.77 18.23 -5.55
N SER A 16 -20.97 17.60 -6.70
CA SER A 16 -21.03 16.12 -6.81
C SER A 16 -19.70 15.49 -6.46
N THR A 17 -18.58 16.04 -6.94
CA THR A 17 -17.23 15.56 -6.59
C THR A 17 -16.98 15.65 -5.09
N MET A 18 -17.37 16.73 -4.43
CA MET A 18 -17.28 16.92 -2.98
C MET A 18 -18.06 15.83 -2.22
N GLN A 19 -19.28 15.50 -2.66
CA GLN A 19 -20.08 14.45 -2.04
C GLN A 19 -19.43 13.06 -2.21
N ILE A 20 -18.93 12.76 -3.42
CA ILE A 20 -18.26 11.49 -3.72
C ILE A 20 -16.99 11.33 -2.88
N THR A 21 -16.13 12.36 -2.83
CA THR A 21 -14.88 12.31 -2.05
C THR A 21 -15.13 12.20 -0.56
N SER A 22 -16.17 12.88 -0.05
CA SER A 22 -16.61 12.75 1.34
C SER A 22 -17.09 11.33 1.66
N ALA A 23 -17.88 10.71 0.81
CA ALA A 23 -18.31 9.33 0.96
C ALA A 23 -17.11 8.35 0.93
N MET A 24 -16.17 8.54 -0.01
CA MET A 24 -14.95 7.73 -0.11
C MET A 24 -14.05 7.88 1.14
N LYS A 25 -13.97 9.08 1.73
CA LYS A 25 -13.27 9.31 3.02
C LYS A 25 -13.89 8.45 4.11
N MET A 26 -15.22 8.46 4.26
CA MET A 26 -15.92 7.67 5.30
C MET A 26 -15.71 6.16 5.13
N VAL A 27 -15.84 5.65 3.90
CA VAL A 27 -15.60 4.24 3.60
C VAL A 27 -14.13 3.85 3.90
N SER A 28 -13.18 4.72 3.53
CA SER A 28 -11.75 4.46 3.80
C SER A 28 -11.45 4.47 5.31
N ALA A 29 -12.07 5.36 6.09
CA ALA A 29 -11.95 5.40 7.54
C ALA A 29 -12.47 4.11 8.20
N ALA A 30 -13.63 3.61 7.76
CA ALA A 30 -14.19 2.35 8.28
C ALA A 30 -13.29 1.14 7.97
N LYS A 31 -12.75 1.08 6.74
CA LYS A 31 -11.81 0.03 6.34
C LYS A 31 -10.47 0.13 7.08
N LEU A 32 -9.97 1.36 7.29
CA LEU A 32 -8.76 1.60 8.08
C LEU A 32 -8.94 1.08 9.51
N LYS A 33 -10.03 1.42 10.18
CA LYS A 33 -10.31 0.94 11.55
C LYS A 33 -10.29 -0.59 11.60
N LYS A 34 -11.02 -1.25 10.70
CA LYS A 34 -11.02 -2.72 10.62
C LYS A 34 -9.62 -3.31 10.38
N ALA A 35 -8.80 -2.65 9.55
CA ALA A 35 -7.43 -3.07 9.29
C ALA A 35 -6.54 -2.90 10.54
N GLN A 36 -6.66 -1.78 11.27
CA GLN A 36 -5.93 -1.53 12.51
C GLN A 36 -6.30 -2.54 13.61
N ASP A 37 -7.58 -2.82 13.80
CA ASP A 37 -8.04 -3.82 14.76
C ASP A 37 -7.42 -5.20 14.45
N ALA A 38 -7.36 -5.59 13.17
CA ALA A 38 -6.76 -6.85 12.74
C ALA A 38 -5.24 -6.89 12.95
N ILE A 39 -4.51 -5.79 12.67
CA ILE A 39 -3.06 -5.69 12.93
C ILE A 39 -2.77 -5.79 14.43
N THR A 40 -3.54 -5.08 15.26
CA THR A 40 -3.37 -5.10 16.71
C THR A 40 -3.60 -6.49 17.29
N ALA A 41 -4.60 -7.22 16.79
CA ALA A 41 -4.87 -8.60 17.20
C ALA A 41 -3.77 -9.59 16.77
N MET A 42 -3.11 -9.35 15.63
CA MET A 42 -2.06 -10.23 15.10
C MET A 42 -0.70 -9.97 15.75
N ARG A 43 -0.42 -8.74 16.18
CA ARG A 43 0.91 -8.30 16.65
C ARG A 43 1.49 -9.20 17.75
N PRO A 44 0.76 -9.58 18.84
CA PRO A 44 1.30 -10.42 19.88
C PRO A 44 1.77 -11.79 19.36
N TYR A 45 1.01 -12.37 18.42
CA TYR A 45 1.38 -13.65 17.80
C TYR A 45 2.67 -13.53 16.97
N ALA A 46 2.77 -12.51 16.11
CA ALA A 46 3.93 -12.29 15.26
C ALA A 46 5.19 -12.00 16.09
N GLU A 47 5.07 -11.20 17.14
CA GLU A 47 6.17 -10.88 18.06
C GLU A 47 6.66 -12.13 18.79
N LYS A 48 5.74 -12.94 19.33
CA LYS A 48 6.08 -14.17 20.05
C LYS A 48 6.69 -15.22 19.13
N LEU A 49 6.22 -15.33 17.89
CA LEU A 49 6.79 -16.24 16.91
C LEU A 49 8.23 -15.85 16.55
N THR A 50 8.48 -14.55 16.39
CA THR A 50 9.84 -14.04 16.14
C THR A 50 10.75 -14.30 17.34
N GLU A 51 10.29 -14.04 18.55
CA GLU A 51 11.02 -14.31 19.80
C GLU A 51 11.38 -15.80 19.93
N LEU A 52 10.43 -16.68 19.66
CA LEU A 52 10.67 -18.13 19.71
C LEU A 52 11.71 -18.58 18.69
N LEU A 53 11.64 -18.07 17.44
CA LEU A 53 12.64 -18.36 16.42
C LEU A 53 14.02 -17.83 16.81
N GLN A 54 14.11 -16.64 17.39
CA GLN A 54 15.36 -16.06 17.89
C GLN A 54 15.99 -16.95 18.97
N ASN A 55 15.19 -17.35 19.96
CA ASN A 55 15.65 -18.16 21.08
C ASN A 55 16.10 -19.56 20.62
N LEU A 56 15.35 -20.17 19.70
CA LEU A 56 15.69 -21.47 19.14
C LEU A 56 16.97 -21.44 18.30
N SER A 57 17.07 -20.46 17.37
CA SER A 57 18.25 -20.31 16.53
C SER A 57 19.52 -20.04 17.33
N ALA A 58 19.43 -19.25 18.42
CA ALA A 58 20.56 -18.97 19.28
C ALA A 58 21.00 -20.18 20.15
N SER A 59 20.11 -21.17 20.35
CA SER A 59 20.38 -22.38 21.15
C SER A 59 20.88 -23.56 20.32
N LEU A 60 21.03 -23.40 19.00
CA LEU A 60 21.45 -24.44 18.09
C LEU A 60 22.81 -24.09 17.46
N ASP A 61 23.79 -24.96 17.67
CA ASP A 61 25.09 -24.86 17.03
C ASP A 61 24.99 -25.40 15.58
N GLY A 62 24.98 -24.49 14.60
CA GLY A 62 25.00 -24.88 13.18
C GLY A 62 23.92 -24.23 12.32
N ASP A 63 23.86 -24.59 11.04
CA ASP A 63 22.92 -24.10 10.04
C ASP A 63 21.55 -24.81 10.16
N VAL A 64 20.78 -24.44 11.17
CA VAL A 64 19.50 -25.11 11.52
C VAL A 64 18.35 -24.68 10.65
N GLY A 65 18.52 -23.64 9.87
CA GLY A 65 17.49 -23.12 8.97
C GLY A 65 17.32 -23.94 7.67
N GLY A 66 18.20 -24.90 7.42
CA GLY A 66 18.18 -25.75 6.22
C GLY A 66 18.18 -24.91 4.93
N GLU A 67 17.30 -25.28 4.01
CA GLU A 67 17.20 -24.63 2.69
C GLU A 67 16.83 -23.15 2.73
N PHE A 68 16.17 -22.68 3.82
CA PHE A 68 15.69 -21.29 3.97
C PHE A 68 16.75 -20.28 4.41
N THR A 69 17.87 -20.77 4.97
CA THR A 69 19.00 -19.95 5.45
C THR A 69 20.18 -19.96 4.48
N THR A 70 20.15 -20.85 3.50
CA THR A 70 21.26 -21.03 2.56
C THR A 70 21.58 -19.74 1.83
N GLN A 71 22.75 -19.14 2.15
CA GLN A 71 23.28 -17.99 1.43
C GLN A 71 23.90 -18.44 0.11
N ARG A 72 23.34 -17.99 -1.00
CA ARG A 72 23.85 -18.24 -2.35
C ARG A 72 24.45 -16.97 -2.93
N GLU A 73 25.34 -17.10 -3.93
CA GLU A 73 25.73 -15.96 -4.74
C GLU A 73 24.49 -15.40 -5.44
N VAL A 74 24.18 -14.12 -5.18
CA VAL A 74 22.97 -13.52 -5.71
C VAL A 74 23.09 -13.25 -7.20
N LYS A 75 22.43 -14.04 -8.02
CA LYS A 75 22.32 -13.90 -9.49
C LYS A 75 20.91 -13.52 -9.92
N LYS A 76 19.90 -14.07 -9.23
CA LYS A 76 18.49 -13.86 -9.54
C LYS A 76 17.74 -13.36 -8.31
N VAL A 77 17.09 -12.22 -8.45
CA VAL A 77 16.36 -11.56 -7.36
C VAL A 77 14.88 -11.43 -7.72
N LEU A 78 14.00 -11.77 -6.79
CA LEU A 78 12.57 -11.57 -6.89
C LEU A 78 12.15 -10.43 -5.95
N ILE A 79 11.57 -9.38 -6.47
CA ILE A 79 11.01 -8.28 -5.69
C ILE A 79 9.49 -8.43 -5.63
N VAL A 80 8.96 -8.63 -4.44
CA VAL A 80 7.53 -8.69 -4.18
C VAL A 80 7.02 -7.28 -3.89
N ALA A 81 6.35 -6.67 -4.86
CA ALA A 81 5.85 -5.31 -4.75
C ALA A 81 4.37 -5.30 -4.32
N ILE A 82 4.09 -4.83 -3.09
CA ILE A 82 2.75 -4.82 -2.51
C ILE A 82 2.12 -3.43 -2.71
N THR A 83 1.16 -3.35 -3.62
CA THR A 83 0.43 -2.13 -4.00
C THR A 83 -1.08 -2.33 -3.85
N SER A 84 -1.88 -1.31 -4.15
CA SER A 84 -3.33 -1.42 -4.11
C SER A 84 -3.94 -1.82 -5.46
N ASN A 85 -5.19 -2.32 -5.41
CA ASN A 85 -5.99 -2.55 -6.61
C ASN A 85 -6.61 -1.25 -7.16
N ARG A 86 -6.81 -0.24 -6.31
CA ARG A 86 -7.51 1.01 -6.67
C ARG A 86 -6.62 2.22 -6.42
N GLY A 87 -6.75 3.24 -7.26
CA GLY A 87 -6.04 4.51 -7.10
C GLY A 87 -6.63 5.42 -6.02
N LEU A 88 -6.33 6.71 -6.15
CA LEU A 88 -6.80 7.80 -5.27
C LEU A 88 -6.34 7.66 -3.81
N CYS A 89 -5.19 7.03 -3.59
CA CYS A 89 -4.53 6.86 -2.29
C CYS A 89 -3.25 7.71 -2.16
N GLY A 90 -3.24 8.88 -2.75
CA GLY A 90 -2.06 9.78 -2.71
C GLY A 90 -0.82 9.11 -3.31
N ALA A 91 0.31 9.25 -2.64
CA ALA A 91 1.60 8.72 -3.09
C ALA A 91 1.82 7.23 -2.75
N PHE A 92 0.85 6.55 -2.12
CA PHE A 92 0.98 5.18 -1.64
C PHE A 92 1.55 4.21 -2.69
N ASN A 93 0.92 4.14 -3.87
CA ASN A 93 1.39 3.25 -4.94
C ASN A 93 2.70 3.73 -5.56
N THR A 94 2.81 5.04 -5.80
CA THR A 94 4.00 5.63 -6.44
C THR A 94 5.25 5.38 -5.61
N ASN A 95 5.16 5.45 -4.30
CA ASN A 95 6.29 5.22 -3.41
C ASN A 95 6.79 3.77 -3.48
N VAL A 96 5.89 2.77 -3.43
CA VAL A 96 6.27 1.35 -3.58
C VAL A 96 6.86 1.08 -4.96
N ILE A 97 6.24 1.61 -6.02
CA ILE A 97 6.71 1.44 -7.40
C ILE A 97 8.11 2.06 -7.58
N LYS A 98 8.33 3.25 -7.02
CA LYS A 98 9.64 3.90 -7.05
C LYS A 98 10.68 3.06 -6.32
N GLU A 99 10.36 2.56 -5.13
CA GLU A 99 11.28 1.74 -4.37
C GLU A 99 11.57 0.40 -5.06
N ALA A 100 10.57 -0.26 -5.64
CA ALA A 100 10.79 -1.48 -6.42
C ALA A 100 11.74 -1.23 -7.61
N LYS A 101 11.66 -0.08 -8.28
CA LYS A 101 12.60 0.31 -9.34
C LYS A 101 14.00 0.59 -8.79
N ASN A 102 14.10 1.36 -7.69
CA ASN A 102 15.39 1.62 -7.03
C ASN A 102 16.08 0.30 -6.63
N ARG A 103 15.29 -0.67 -6.11
CA ARG A 103 15.84 -2.00 -5.78
C ARG A 103 16.27 -2.77 -7.03
N SER A 104 15.54 -2.68 -8.13
CA SER A 104 15.97 -3.27 -9.40
C SER A 104 17.27 -2.65 -9.90
N GLU A 105 17.45 -1.33 -9.78
CA GLU A 105 18.68 -0.62 -10.12
C GLU A 105 19.84 -0.99 -9.19
N TYR A 106 19.58 -1.18 -7.89
CA TYR A 106 20.57 -1.64 -6.91
C TYR A 106 21.16 -3.01 -7.29
N TYR A 107 20.34 -3.87 -7.91
CA TYR A 107 20.79 -5.17 -8.44
C TYR A 107 21.18 -5.12 -9.93
N ALA A 108 21.64 -3.96 -10.44
CA ALA A 108 22.10 -3.85 -11.80
C ALA A 108 23.15 -4.92 -12.14
N GLY A 109 23.01 -5.55 -13.31
CA GLY A 109 23.85 -6.68 -13.73
C GLY A 109 23.39 -8.06 -13.25
N LYS A 110 22.29 -8.14 -12.47
CA LYS A 110 21.63 -9.39 -12.05
C LYS A 110 20.24 -9.50 -12.72
N GLN A 111 19.70 -10.69 -12.78
CA GLN A 111 18.32 -10.86 -13.22
C GLN A 111 17.39 -10.43 -12.08
N VAL A 112 16.51 -9.45 -12.35
CA VAL A 112 15.54 -8.96 -11.39
C VAL A 112 14.14 -9.10 -11.95
N ASP A 113 13.32 -9.89 -11.30
CA ASP A 113 11.93 -10.10 -11.65
C ASP A 113 11.01 -9.55 -10.55
N ILE A 114 9.79 -9.20 -10.93
CA ILE A 114 8.79 -8.64 -10.03
C ILE A 114 7.66 -9.64 -9.82
N PHE A 115 7.27 -9.82 -8.56
CA PHE A 115 6.03 -10.48 -8.18
C PHE A 115 5.07 -9.40 -7.66
N ALA A 116 4.00 -9.12 -8.40
CA ALA A 116 3.10 -8.04 -8.06
C ALA A 116 1.97 -8.55 -7.15
N ILE A 117 1.77 -7.87 -6.01
CA ILE A 117 0.56 -8.01 -5.18
C ILE A 117 -0.19 -6.69 -5.28
N GLY A 118 -1.19 -6.65 -6.15
CA GLY A 118 -1.99 -5.46 -6.42
C GLY A 118 -1.87 -4.94 -7.85
N LYS A 119 -3.03 -4.57 -8.39
CA LYS A 119 -3.19 -4.20 -9.79
C LYS A 119 -2.35 -2.99 -10.19
N LYS A 120 -2.27 -1.95 -9.32
CA LYS A 120 -1.58 -0.70 -9.67
C LYS A 120 -0.08 -0.85 -9.81
N GLY A 121 0.55 -1.73 -9.05
CA GLY A 121 1.95 -2.10 -9.23
C GLY A 121 2.16 -2.83 -10.54
N ASN A 122 1.35 -3.85 -10.80
CA ASN A 122 1.39 -4.61 -12.04
C ASN A 122 1.25 -3.71 -13.28
N ASP A 123 0.23 -2.85 -13.33
CA ASP A 123 -0.07 -1.96 -14.47
C ASP A 123 1.11 -1.03 -14.86
N ILE A 124 1.95 -0.69 -13.89
CA ILE A 124 3.06 0.25 -14.10
C ILE A 124 4.39 -0.47 -14.23
N LEU A 125 4.68 -1.45 -13.37
CA LEU A 125 5.96 -2.16 -13.36
C LEU A 125 6.12 -3.05 -14.59
N SER A 126 5.05 -3.67 -15.11
CA SER A 126 5.09 -4.49 -16.33
C SER A 126 5.51 -3.74 -17.59
N LYS A 127 5.50 -2.39 -17.57
CA LYS A 127 5.95 -1.56 -18.69
C LYS A 127 7.48 -1.42 -18.76
N THR A 128 8.18 -1.66 -17.65
CA THR A 128 9.62 -1.39 -17.52
C THR A 128 10.43 -2.55 -16.96
N LEU A 129 9.77 -3.48 -16.27
CA LEU A 129 10.38 -4.64 -15.61
C LEU A 129 9.62 -5.91 -15.96
N THR A 130 10.24 -7.05 -15.80
CA THR A 130 9.60 -8.35 -15.99
C THR A 130 8.73 -8.67 -14.77
N VAL A 131 7.41 -8.72 -14.96
CA VAL A 131 6.48 -9.16 -13.91
C VAL A 131 6.10 -10.61 -14.19
N ILE A 132 6.45 -11.51 -13.28
CA ILE A 132 6.24 -12.96 -13.45
C ILE A 132 4.85 -13.41 -13.02
N ASP A 133 4.23 -12.72 -12.06
CA ASP A 133 2.91 -13.05 -11.53
C ASP A 133 2.22 -11.83 -10.92
N ASN A 134 0.88 -11.89 -10.84
CA ASN A 134 0.05 -10.84 -10.26
C ASN A 134 -1.06 -11.41 -9.39
N GLN A 135 -0.88 -11.35 -8.07
CA GLN A 135 -1.82 -11.84 -7.06
C GLN A 135 -2.74 -10.75 -6.50
N SER A 136 -3.32 -9.93 -7.40
CA SER A 136 -4.22 -8.83 -6.99
C SER A 136 -5.54 -9.30 -6.37
N SER A 137 -5.99 -10.52 -6.67
CA SER A 137 -7.22 -11.12 -6.13
C SER A 137 -7.19 -11.36 -4.62
N VAL A 138 -6.00 -11.42 -4.00
CA VAL A 138 -5.84 -11.62 -2.54
C VAL A 138 -6.57 -10.54 -1.72
N PHE A 139 -6.74 -9.33 -2.27
CA PHE A 139 -7.45 -8.23 -1.59
C PHE A 139 -8.97 -8.36 -1.58
N ASP A 140 -9.54 -9.26 -2.38
CA ASP A 140 -10.98 -9.53 -2.37
C ASP A 140 -11.37 -10.33 -1.11
N HIS A 141 -10.50 -11.27 -0.71
CA HIS A 141 -10.63 -12.07 0.51
C HIS A 141 -9.28 -12.17 1.21
N LEU A 142 -8.92 -11.11 1.97
CA LEU A 142 -7.64 -11.02 2.68
C LEU A 142 -7.68 -11.88 3.97
N THR A 143 -7.54 -13.19 3.80
CA THR A 143 -7.41 -14.19 4.86
C THR A 143 -5.97 -14.64 5.01
N PHE A 144 -5.64 -15.27 6.15
CA PHE A 144 -4.32 -15.86 6.37
C PHE A 144 -4.04 -16.97 5.35
N ASP A 145 -5.00 -17.84 5.07
CA ASP A 145 -4.84 -18.98 4.17
C ASP A 145 -4.51 -18.57 2.73
N ASN A 146 -5.20 -17.53 2.21
CA ASN A 146 -4.92 -17.02 0.87
C ASN A 146 -3.51 -16.41 0.76
N VAL A 147 -3.05 -15.75 1.80
CA VAL A 147 -1.68 -15.21 1.85
C VAL A 147 -0.66 -16.31 2.08
N ALA A 148 -0.99 -17.33 2.86
CA ALA A 148 -0.13 -18.49 3.10
C ALA A 148 0.18 -19.24 1.80
N ALA A 149 -0.79 -19.41 0.91
CA ALA A 149 -0.59 -19.99 -0.41
C ALA A 149 0.40 -19.19 -1.28
N ILE A 150 0.33 -17.84 -1.21
CA ILE A 150 1.31 -16.99 -1.90
C ILE A 150 2.71 -17.15 -1.28
N ALA A 151 2.80 -17.18 0.06
CA ALA A 151 4.07 -17.41 0.76
C ALA A 151 4.69 -18.76 0.40
N GLU A 152 3.89 -19.81 0.29
CA GLU A 152 4.34 -21.12 -0.16
C GLU A 152 4.90 -21.09 -1.58
N THR A 153 4.22 -20.41 -2.51
CA THR A 153 4.70 -20.24 -3.89
C THR A 153 6.06 -19.52 -3.92
N LEU A 154 6.21 -18.44 -3.15
CA LEU A 154 7.48 -17.70 -3.05
C LEU A 154 8.59 -18.56 -2.44
N THR A 155 8.26 -19.31 -1.40
CA THR A 155 9.19 -20.21 -0.71
C THR A 155 9.67 -21.34 -1.64
N GLN A 156 8.76 -21.97 -2.39
CA GLN A 156 9.09 -23.01 -3.37
C GLN A 156 10.03 -22.48 -4.45
N LYS A 157 9.80 -21.26 -4.96
CA LYS A 157 10.69 -20.62 -5.95
C LYS A 157 12.11 -20.38 -5.43
N PHE A 158 12.25 -20.14 -4.14
CA PHE A 158 13.55 -20.00 -3.49
C PHE A 158 14.22 -21.36 -3.28
N VAL A 159 13.51 -22.34 -2.73
CA VAL A 159 14.01 -23.69 -2.45
C VAL A 159 14.43 -24.39 -3.74
N SER A 160 13.65 -24.25 -4.82
CA SER A 160 14.00 -24.81 -6.14
C SER A 160 15.23 -24.17 -6.81
N GLY A 161 15.76 -23.07 -6.23
CA GLY A 161 16.89 -22.33 -6.81
C GLY A 161 16.52 -21.45 -8.01
N GLU A 162 15.23 -21.21 -8.25
CA GLU A 162 14.77 -20.28 -9.28
C GLU A 162 15.21 -18.84 -8.96
N TYR A 163 15.21 -18.48 -7.66
CA TYR A 163 15.70 -17.20 -7.15
C TYR A 163 16.64 -17.40 -5.96
N ASP A 164 17.69 -16.58 -5.90
CA ASP A 164 18.69 -16.58 -4.82
C ASP A 164 18.30 -15.62 -3.68
N ARG A 165 17.43 -14.65 -3.98
CA ARG A 165 16.97 -13.65 -3.02
C ARG A 165 15.55 -13.21 -3.32
N ILE A 166 14.75 -13.08 -2.27
CA ILE A 166 13.38 -12.54 -2.33
C ILE A 166 13.25 -11.38 -1.34
N GLU A 167 12.79 -10.23 -1.82
CA GLU A 167 12.58 -9.03 -1.02
C GLU A 167 11.13 -8.57 -1.10
N LEU A 168 10.57 -8.13 0.03
CA LEU A 168 9.23 -7.53 0.11
C LEU A 168 9.37 -6.01 0.10
N VAL A 169 8.63 -5.34 -0.79
CA VAL A 169 8.53 -3.87 -0.84
C VAL A 169 7.09 -3.47 -0.59
N TYR A 170 6.85 -2.78 0.53
CA TYR A 170 5.52 -2.40 0.95
C TYR A 170 5.50 -1.11 1.79
N ASN A 171 4.32 -0.57 2.09
CA ASN A 171 4.18 0.54 3.02
C ASN A 171 3.80 0.04 4.41
N GLN A 172 4.68 0.22 5.37
CA GLN A 172 4.39 0.00 6.78
C GLN A 172 3.46 1.10 7.31
N PHE A 173 2.45 0.69 8.06
CA PHE A 173 1.52 1.62 8.68
C PHE A 173 2.09 2.21 9.97
N LYS A 174 2.34 3.53 9.97
CA LYS A 174 2.70 4.29 11.17
C LYS A 174 1.47 5.00 11.74
N ASN A 175 0.78 5.77 10.90
CA ASN A 175 -0.49 6.42 11.20
C ASN A 175 -1.21 6.78 9.88
N ALA A 176 -2.44 7.30 9.97
CA ALA A 176 -3.24 7.63 8.79
C ALA A 176 -2.59 8.66 7.84
N ALA A 177 -1.74 9.55 8.36
CA ALA A 177 -1.07 10.58 7.58
C ALA A 177 0.30 10.15 7.05
N THR A 178 0.97 9.20 7.74
CA THR A 178 2.36 8.82 7.45
C THR A 178 2.45 7.32 7.22
N GLN A 179 2.93 6.94 6.05
CA GLN A 179 3.30 5.58 5.68
C GLN A 179 4.81 5.56 5.42
N ILE A 180 5.48 4.48 5.83
CA ILE A 180 6.92 4.31 5.65
C ILE A 180 7.12 3.17 4.66
N VAL A 181 7.77 3.46 3.53
CA VAL A 181 8.16 2.41 2.59
C VAL A 181 9.22 1.54 3.27
N GLN A 182 8.97 0.25 3.28
CA GLN A 182 9.88 -0.75 3.81
C GLN A 182 10.33 -1.69 2.70
N THR A 183 11.61 -2.05 2.76
CA THR A 183 12.17 -3.15 1.99
C THR A 183 12.70 -4.15 2.98
N GLU A 184 12.06 -5.31 3.06
CA GLU A 184 12.43 -6.39 3.97
C GLU A 184 12.91 -7.61 3.18
N GLN A 185 14.00 -8.21 3.61
CA GLN A 185 14.42 -9.50 3.07
C GLN A 185 13.44 -10.58 3.53
N PHE A 186 12.90 -11.32 2.57
CA PHE A 186 12.01 -12.45 2.84
C PHE A 186 12.80 -13.76 2.86
N LEU A 187 13.64 -13.99 1.84
CA LEU A 187 14.54 -15.12 1.73
C LEU A 187 15.86 -14.70 1.05
N PRO A 188 17.01 -15.33 1.42
CA PRO A 188 17.18 -16.23 2.56
C PRO A 188 16.90 -15.53 3.88
N LEU A 189 16.56 -16.30 4.91
CA LEU A 189 16.43 -15.73 6.25
C LEU A 189 17.78 -15.16 6.70
N ALA A 190 17.76 -13.90 7.14
CA ALA A 190 18.94 -13.29 7.73
C ALA A 190 19.35 -14.06 9.00
N PRO A 191 20.66 -14.24 9.26
CA PRO A 191 21.10 -14.79 10.53
C PRO A 191 20.49 -13.97 11.68
N ILE A 192 19.81 -14.63 12.59
CA ILE A 192 19.14 -13.97 13.70
C ILE A 192 20.22 -13.58 14.72
N GLN A 193 20.72 -12.35 14.61
CA GLN A 193 21.59 -11.76 15.63
C GLN A 193 20.71 -11.26 16.78
N SER A 194 20.76 -11.93 17.91
CA SER A 194 20.12 -11.44 19.13
C SER A 194 21.04 -10.45 19.83
N ASP A 195 20.73 -9.16 19.72
CA ASP A 195 21.39 -8.11 20.55
C ASP A 195 20.99 -8.17 22.03
N LYS A 196 20.08 -9.04 22.39
CA LYS A 196 19.64 -9.25 23.77
C LYS A 196 20.22 -10.57 24.29
N PRO A 197 20.67 -10.60 25.55
CA PRO A 197 21.04 -11.86 26.16
C PRO A 197 19.84 -12.79 26.09
N VAL A 198 20.03 -13.91 25.36
CA VAL A 198 19.00 -14.94 25.22
C VAL A 198 18.66 -15.39 26.64
N SER A 199 17.42 -15.13 27.05
CA SER A 199 16.91 -15.77 28.25
C SER A 199 16.82 -17.25 27.92
N THR A 200 17.85 -17.99 28.27
CA THR A 200 17.81 -19.46 28.27
C THR A 200 16.86 -19.90 29.38
N GLY A 201 15.58 -19.59 29.21
CA GLY A 201 14.55 -20.23 29.99
C GLY A 201 14.66 -21.72 29.74
N ASP A 202 14.52 -22.53 30.77
CA ASP A 202 14.53 -23.99 30.68
C ASP A 202 13.29 -24.48 29.89
N TYR A 203 13.33 -24.32 28.56
CA TYR A 203 12.30 -24.86 27.70
C TYR A 203 12.57 -26.36 27.50
N ILE A 204 11.60 -27.17 27.79
CA ILE A 204 11.58 -28.58 27.41
C ILE A 204 11.08 -28.65 25.96
N PHE A 205 11.92 -29.14 25.04
CA PHE A 205 11.59 -29.25 23.63
C PHE A 205 11.09 -30.69 23.34
N GLU A 206 9.91 -30.77 22.74
CA GLU A 206 9.32 -32.04 22.29
C GLU A 206 8.63 -31.78 20.94
N PRO A 207 9.02 -32.49 19.86
CA PRO A 207 10.08 -33.47 19.69
C PRO A 207 11.50 -32.86 19.74
N ALA A 208 12.34 -32.97 18.73
CA ALA A 208 13.68 -32.37 18.71
C ALA A 208 13.63 -30.87 18.33
N LYS A 209 14.60 -30.07 18.81
CA LYS A 209 14.69 -28.62 18.48
C LYS A 209 14.72 -28.37 16.98
N ASP A 210 15.44 -29.19 16.21
CA ASP A 210 15.60 -29.07 14.76
C ASP A 210 14.25 -29.24 14.03
N GLU A 211 13.45 -30.22 14.43
CA GLU A 211 12.12 -30.44 13.85
C GLU A 211 11.15 -29.28 14.14
N ILE A 212 11.27 -28.71 15.36
CA ILE A 212 10.48 -27.53 15.75
C ILE A 212 10.84 -26.35 14.87
N VAL A 213 12.13 -26.07 14.65
CA VAL A 213 12.60 -24.94 13.82
C VAL A 213 12.14 -25.12 12.37
N LEU A 214 12.30 -26.31 11.79
CA LEU A 214 11.84 -26.59 10.44
C LEU A 214 10.33 -26.42 10.26
N THR A 215 9.54 -26.61 11.32
CA THR A 215 8.09 -26.37 11.31
C THR A 215 7.73 -24.90 11.52
N LEU A 216 8.51 -24.18 12.34
CA LEU A 216 8.25 -22.78 12.67
C LEU A 216 8.67 -21.81 11.55
N ILE A 217 9.74 -22.10 10.82
CA ILE A 217 10.23 -21.25 9.73
C ILE A 217 9.16 -20.98 8.66
N PRO A 218 8.50 -22.00 8.08
CA PRO A 218 7.42 -21.77 7.12
C PRO A 218 6.25 -20.95 7.72
N LYS A 219 5.92 -21.17 8.99
CA LYS A 219 4.88 -20.39 9.70
C LYS A 219 5.30 -18.93 9.87
N ALA A 220 6.57 -18.68 10.18
CA ALA A 220 7.10 -17.33 10.30
C ALA A 220 7.11 -16.57 8.98
N LEU A 221 7.51 -17.22 7.88
CA LEU A 221 7.47 -16.63 6.53
C LEU A 221 6.04 -16.29 6.12
N LYS A 222 5.08 -17.20 6.32
CA LYS A 222 3.65 -16.92 6.09
C LYS A 222 3.16 -15.73 6.90
N THR A 223 3.56 -15.65 8.16
CA THR A 223 3.18 -14.56 9.09
C THR A 223 3.84 -13.24 8.68
N GLN A 224 5.09 -13.26 8.25
CA GLN A 224 5.81 -12.06 7.77
C GLN A 224 5.13 -11.47 6.52
N LEU A 225 4.82 -12.31 5.53
CA LEU A 225 4.11 -11.85 4.34
C LEU A 225 2.72 -11.31 4.70
N TYR A 226 1.98 -12.03 5.54
CA TYR A 226 0.66 -11.60 5.99
C TYR A 226 0.70 -10.26 6.73
N LYS A 227 1.68 -10.07 7.61
CA LYS A 227 1.94 -8.78 8.29
C LYS A 227 2.20 -7.67 7.27
N GLY A 228 3.11 -7.88 6.32
CA GLY A 228 3.44 -6.89 5.30
C GLY A 228 2.22 -6.49 4.44
N ILE A 229 1.39 -7.46 4.03
CA ILE A 229 0.16 -7.17 3.27
C ILE A 229 -0.88 -6.44 4.14
N ARG A 230 -1.04 -6.81 5.42
CA ARG A 230 -1.96 -6.14 6.36
C ARG A 230 -1.54 -4.70 6.66
N ASP A 231 -0.25 -4.47 6.90
CA ASP A 231 0.31 -3.13 7.08
C ASP A 231 0.10 -2.28 5.82
N SER A 232 0.37 -2.84 4.65
CA SER A 232 0.14 -2.18 3.37
C SER A 232 -1.34 -1.85 3.15
N PHE A 233 -2.25 -2.75 3.50
CA PHE A 233 -3.70 -2.53 3.40
C PHE A 233 -4.19 -1.41 4.32
N ALA A 234 -3.71 -1.35 5.57
CA ALA A 234 -4.01 -0.24 6.48
C ALA A 234 -3.43 1.08 5.96
N SER A 235 -2.20 1.07 5.47
CA SER A 235 -1.51 2.21 4.86
C SER A 235 -2.27 2.76 3.65
N GLU A 236 -2.76 1.88 2.78
CA GLU A 236 -3.59 2.23 1.63
C GLU A 236 -4.85 3.00 2.04
N HIS A 237 -5.59 2.48 3.02
CA HIS A 237 -6.83 3.10 3.47
C HIS A 237 -6.58 4.39 4.26
N GLY A 238 -5.50 4.48 5.03
CA GLY A 238 -5.05 5.72 5.68
C GLY A 238 -4.70 6.80 4.66
N ALA A 239 -3.88 6.47 3.68
CA ALA A 239 -3.49 7.38 2.60
C ALA A 239 -4.70 7.83 1.77
N ARG A 240 -5.62 6.91 1.45
CA ARG A 240 -6.85 7.26 0.71
C ARG A 240 -7.76 8.16 1.54
N MET A 241 -7.95 7.90 2.82
CA MET A 241 -8.74 8.74 3.71
C MET A 241 -8.20 10.18 3.73
N THR A 242 -6.89 10.34 3.89
CA THR A 242 -6.22 11.65 3.91
C THR A 242 -6.30 12.34 2.55
N ALA A 243 -6.10 11.62 1.45
CA ALA A 243 -6.20 12.17 0.10
C ALA A 243 -7.63 12.63 -0.22
N MET A 244 -8.64 11.86 0.18
CA MET A 244 -10.05 12.21 -0.02
C MET A 244 -10.48 13.38 0.87
N HIS A 245 -9.93 13.50 2.08
CA HIS A 245 -10.16 14.67 2.93
C HIS A 245 -9.68 15.95 2.24
N LYS A 246 -8.42 15.98 1.80
CA LYS A 246 -7.87 17.13 1.06
C LYS A 246 -8.64 17.42 -0.24
N ALA A 247 -9.08 16.38 -0.95
CA ALA A 247 -9.88 16.56 -2.16
C ALA A 247 -11.26 17.18 -1.86
N THR A 248 -11.89 16.79 -0.74
CA THR A 248 -13.17 17.36 -0.30
C THR A 248 -13.01 18.84 0.08
N ASP A 249 -11.96 19.18 0.82
CA ASP A 249 -11.68 20.56 1.22
C ASP A 249 -11.42 21.44 -0.01
N ASN A 250 -10.54 21.01 -0.92
CA ASN A 250 -10.28 21.72 -2.18
C ASN A 250 -11.55 21.89 -3.04
N ALA A 251 -12.42 20.87 -3.08
CA ALA A 251 -13.68 20.98 -3.81
C ALA A 251 -14.65 21.96 -3.15
N THR A 252 -14.64 22.06 -1.82
CA THR A 252 -15.44 23.04 -1.07
C THR A 252 -15.00 24.46 -1.40
N ASP A 253 -13.70 24.73 -1.31
CA ASP A 253 -13.13 26.05 -1.61
C ASP A 253 -13.41 26.46 -3.08
N LEU A 254 -13.21 25.55 -4.00
CA LEU A 254 -13.48 25.79 -5.42
C LEU A 254 -14.96 26.07 -5.68
N ARG A 255 -15.87 25.32 -5.05
CA ARG A 255 -17.33 25.57 -5.15
C ARG A 255 -17.67 26.96 -4.68
N ASP A 256 -17.12 27.40 -3.56
CA ASP A 256 -17.45 28.71 -2.97
C ASP A 256 -16.86 29.85 -3.80
N GLN A 257 -15.68 29.70 -4.36
CA GLN A 257 -15.12 30.63 -5.36
C GLN A 257 -15.99 30.73 -6.63
N LEU A 258 -16.46 29.59 -7.13
CA LEU A 258 -17.34 29.55 -8.30
C LEU A 258 -18.69 30.21 -8.02
N LYS A 259 -19.25 30.08 -6.80
CA LYS A 259 -20.48 30.77 -6.40
C LYS A 259 -20.30 32.30 -6.39
N LEU A 260 -19.17 32.78 -5.88
CA LEU A 260 -18.85 34.24 -5.92
C LEU A 260 -18.72 34.71 -7.36
N THR A 261 -18.02 33.98 -8.21
CA THR A 261 -17.87 34.28 -9.64
C THR A 261 -19.21 34.30 -10.36
N TYR A 262 -20.07 33.28 -10.07
CA TYR A 262 -21.42 33.23 -10.62
C TYR A 262 -22.26 34.45 -10.24
N ASN A 263 -22.25 34.84 -8.97
CA ASN A 263 -23.01 36.00 -8.49
C ASN A 263 -22.53 37.31 -9.14
N LYS A 264 -21.21 37.51 -9.26
CA LYS A 264 -20.64 38.67 -9.96
C LYS A 264 -21.05 38.70 -11.44
N ALA A 265 -20.92 37.56 -12.14
CA ALA A 265 -21.32 37.46 -13.55
C ALA A 265 -22.83 37.67 -13.74
N ARG A 266 -23.66 37.15 -12.81
CA ARG A 266 -25.10 37.38 -12.83
C ARG A 266 -25.46 38.87 -12.63
N GLN A 267 -24.83 39.54 -11.66
CA GLN A 267 -25.05 40.98 -11.44
C GLN A 267 -24.64 41.78 -12.66
N ALA A 268 -23.48 41.50 -13.25
CA ALA A 268 -23.04 42.18 -14.47
C ALA A 268 -23.99 41.96 -15.65
N ALA A 269 -24.52 40.73 -15.80
CA ALA A 269 -25.49 40.40 -16.86
C ALA A 269 -26.81 41.21 -16.67
N ILE A 270 -27.34 41.25 -15.43
CA ILE A 270 -28.55 42.05 -15.10
C ILE A 270 -28.30 43.52 -15.36
N THR A 271 -27.15 44.07 -14.94
CA THR A 271 -26.81 45.49 -15.15
C THR A 271 -26.74 45.79 -16.65
N ASN A 272 -26.10 44.95 -17.46
CA ASN A 272 -26.04 45.13 -18.91
C ASN A 272 -27.42 45.10 -19.56
N GLU A 273 -28.27 44.15 -19.16
CA GLU A 273 -29.64 44.05 -19.65
C GLU A 273 -30.47 45.31 -19.33
N ILE A 274 -30.34 45.84 -18.10
CA ILE A 274 -30.98 47.09 -17.71
C ILE A 274 -30.47 48.28 -18.56
N LEU A 275 -29.14 48.37 -18.76
CA LEU A 275 -28.54 49.38 -19.60
C LEU A 275 -29.00 49.31 -21.06
N GLU A 276 -29.13 48.13 -21.62
CA GLU A 276 -29.64 47.91 -22.97
C GLU A 276 -31.13 48.35 -23.09
N ILE A 277 -31.95 48.01 -22.09
CA ILE A 277 -33.36 48.40 -22.04
C ILE A 277 -33.49 49.95 -21.92
N VAL A 278 -32.74 50.59 -21.03
CA VAL A 278 -32.77 52.05 -20.84
C VAL A 278 -32.23 52.77 -22.06
N GLY A 279 -31.11 52.32 -22.65
CA GLY A 279 -30.56 52.86 -23.89
C GLY A 279 -31.51 52.74 -25.09
N GLY A 280 -32.18 51.55 -25.19
CA GLY A 280 -33.21 51.35 -26.20
C GLY A 280 -34.46 52.25 -26.05
N ALA A 281 -34.89 52.48 -24.78
CA ALA A 281 -36.01 53.36 -24.48
C ALA A 281 -35.66 54.85 -24.73
N GLU A 282 -34.43 55.27 -24.50
CA GLU A 282 -33.96 56.61 -24.80
C GLU A 282 -33.82 56.86 -26.30
N ALA A 283 -33.34 55.87 -27.06
CA ALA A 283 -33.28 55.95 -28.54
C ALA A 283 -34.65 56.03 -29.23
N LEU A 284 -35.72 55.59 -28.55
CA LEU A 284 -37.11 55.68 -29.07
C LEU A 284 -37.76 57.06 -28.73
N LYS A 285 -37.18 57.86 -27.85
CA LYS A 285 -37.69 59.19 -27.47
C LYS A 285 -37.09 60.36 -28.28
N GLY A 286 -36.02 60.14 -29.04
CA GLY A 286 -35.41 61.10 -29.96
C GLY A 286 -35.91 60.82 -31.37
#